data_066509629ca3f03c28eace336f73b4dc
#
_entry.id   066509629ca3f03c28eace336f73b4dc
#
_cell.length_a   1.000
_cell.length_b   1.000
_cell.length_c   1.000
_cell.angle_alpha   90.00
_cell.angle_beta   90.00
_cell.angle_gamma   90.00
#
_symmetry.space_group_name_H-M   'P 1'
#
loop_
_entity.id
_entity.type
_entity.pdbx_description
1 polymer ?
#
loop_
_entity_poly.entity_id
_entity_poly.type
_entity_poly.pdbx_seq_one_letter_code
_entity_poly.pdbx_strand_id
1 'polypeptide(L)'
;MGAVSDEIAAKSKELGFEKIYFLDKDFVIITGENQKQVAAQIQQAKQKKTQVFYRPTTEEMLRFVLERTMVDGVIGVEMIHPKNSLHYPRSGLDQVLCEIAAKKRKKIIFSFHDILISEHNAALLRRMAMNIELCKKYNLEMIWSTFCESTQELRSASDLKSLWRVLGG
;
A
#
# COMPACT_ATOMS: atom_id res chain seq x y z
N MET A 1 20.15 5.29 12.92
CA MET A 1 19.12 5.51 11.88
C MET A 1 19.68 6.24 10.64
N GLY A 2 20.59 7.20 10.73
CA GLY A 2 21.11 7.94 9.57
C GLY A 2 21.87 7.09 8.53
N ALA A 3 22.80 6.25 8.95
CA ALA A 3 23.68 5.52 8.01
C ALA A 3 22.95 4.55 7.07
N VAL A 4 21.97 3.80 7.56
CA VAL A 4 21.17 2.85 6.74
C VAL A 4 20.27 3.58 5.75
N SER A 5 19.67 4.70 6.15
CA SER A 5 18.82 5.51 5.23
C SER A 5 19.66 6.17 4.15
N ASP A 6 20.89 6.58 4.45
CA ASP A 6 21.79 7.19 3.45
C ASP A 6 22.28 6.16 2.44
N GLU A 7 22.56 4.94 2.88
CA GLU A 7 22.95 3.81 2.02
C GLU A 7 21.79 3.40 1.08
N ILE A 8 20.58 3.25 1.61
CA ILE A 8 19.37 2.98 0.82
C ILE A 8 19.13 4.10 -0.20
N ALA A 9 19.30 5.37 0.20
CA ALA A 9 19.12 6.51 -0.69
C ALA A 9 20.14 6.52 -1.84
N ALA A 10 21.41 6.28 -1.54
CA ALA A 10 22.47 6.20 -2.54
C ALA A 10 22.18 5.06 -3.53
N LYS A 11 21.89 3.87 -3.03
CA LYS A 11 21.61 2.70 -3.87
C LYS A 11 20.34 2.87 -4.72
N SER A 12 19.30 3.49 -4.17
CA SER A 12 18.07 3.77 -4.91
C SER A 12 18.32 4.69 -6.10
N LYS A 13 19.18 5.71 -5.97
CA LYS A 13 19.56 6.58 -7.09
C LYS A 13 20.29 5.82 -8.17
N GLU A 14 21.25 4.95 -7.80
CA GLU A 14 21.95 4.07 -8.75
C GLU A 14 20.98 3.15 -9.51
N LEU A 15 19.90 2.70 -8.86
CA LEU A 15 18.87 1.85 -9.43
C LEU A 15 17.79 2.61 -10.21
N GLY A 16 17.97 3.92 -10.42
CA GLY A 16 17.14 4.74 -11.29
C GLY A 16 15.88 5.33 -10.66
N PHE A 17 15.81 5.40 -9.32
CA PHE A 17 14.71 6.09 -8.64
C PHE A 17 14.94 7.60 -8.61
N GLU A 18 13.96 8.35 -9.07
CA GLU A 18 13.99 9.82 -9.06
C GLU A 18 13.61 10.39 -7.69
N LYS A 19 12.70 9.73 -6.97
CA LYS A 19 12.17 10.19 -5.69
C LYS A 19 12.23 9.08 -4.66
N ILE A 20 12.67 9.42 -3.46
CA ILE A 20 12.81 8.52 -2.34
C ILE A 20 12.07 9.14 -1.17
N TYR A 21 11.25 8.34 -0.51
CA TYR A 21 10.47 8.74 0.66
C TYR A 21 10.79 7.80 1.83
N PHE A 22 10.91 8.36 3.01
CA PHE A 22 11.23 7.61 4.22
C PHE A 22 10.05 7.56 5.17
N LEU A 23 9.83 6.37 5.74
CA LEU A 23 8.88 6.16 6.83
C LEU A 23 9.22 7.07 8.02
N ASP A 24 8.20 7.52 8.74
CA ASP A 24 8.25 8.43 9.90
C ASP A 24 8.78 9.85 9.60
N LYS A 25 9.32 10.10 8.41
CA LYS A 25 9.77 11.40 7.96
C LYS A 25 8.79 12.01 6.94
N ASP A 26 8.56 11.31 5.85
CA ASP A 26 7.76 11.80 4.73
C ASP A 26 6.32 11.27 4.80
N PHE A 27 6.14 10.08 5.35
CA PHE A 27 4.84 9.44 5.56
C PHE A 27 4.85 8.54 6.80
N VAL A 28 3.67 8.19 7.28
CA VAL A 28 3.47 7.22 8.34
C VAL A 28 2.48 6.14 7.91
N ILE A 29 2.71 4.90 8.39
CA ILE A 29 1.78 3.78 8.21
C ILE A 29 1.19 3.46 9.57
N ILE A 30 -0.14 3.51 9.67
CA ILE A 30 -0.91 3.19 10.86
C ILE A 30 -1.57 1.84 10.65
N THR A 31 -1.56 1.00 11.67
CA THR A 31 -2.27 -0.27 11.71
C THR A 31 -3.00 -0.42 13.04
N GLY A 32 -3.99 -1.28 13.10
CA GLY A 32 -4.76 -1.57 14.32
C GLY A 32 -6.22 -1.91 14.03
N GLU A 33 -6.89 -2.44 15.03
CA GLU A 33 -8.27 -2.92 14.92
C GLU A 33 -9.27 -2.05 15.70
N ASN A 34 -8.79 -1.17 16.57
CA ASN A 34 -9.66 -0.29 17.34
C ASN A 34 -9.92 1.01 16.56
N GLN A 35 -11.16 1.19 16.12
CA GLN A 35 -11.57 2.35 15.32
C GLN A 35 -11.24 3.70 15.97
N LYS A 36 -11.47 3.83 17.30
CA LYS A 36 -11.22 5.09 18.03
C LYS A 36 -9.73 5.41 18.09
N GLN A 37 -8.91 4.40 18.40
CA GLN A 37 -7.45 4.58 18.45
C GLN A 37 -6.87 4.90 17.09
N VAL A 38 -7.26 4.18 16.05
CA VAL A 38 -6.81 4.41 14.67
C VAL A 38 -7.22 5.81 14.20
N ALA A 39 -8.46 6.23 14.44
CA ALA A 39 -8.91 7.58 14.07
C ALA A 39 -8.10 8.68 14.80
N ALA A 40 -7.83 8.50 16.10
CA ALA A 40 -7.03 9.45 16.88
C ALA A 40 -5.57 9.52 16.36
N GLN A 41 -4.94 8.38 16.05
CA GLN A 41 -3.59 8.34 15.49
C GLN A 41 -3.52 9.02 14.11
N ILE A 42 -4.50 8.77 13.23
CA ILE A 42 -4.61 9.43 11.93
C ILE A 42 -4.73 10.94 12.11
N GLN A 43 -5.61 11.39 13.01
CA GLN A 43 -5.80 12.81 13.29
C GLN A 43 -4.51 13.47 13.81
N GLN A 44 -3.82 12.83 14.74
CA GLN A 44 -2.56 13.30 15.29
C GLN A 44 -1.46 13.40 14.21
N ALA A 45 -1.33 12.38 13.36
CA ALA A 45 -0.36 12.38 12.27
C ALA A 45 -0.67 13.48 11.23
N LYS A 46 -1.94 13.71 10.92
CA LYS A 46 -2.37 14.78 10.02
C LYS A 46 -2.07 16.18 10.53
N GLN A 47 -2.06 16.40 11.84
CA GLN A 47 -1.65 17.68 12.44
C GLN A 47 -0.17 18.01 12.15
N LYS A 48 0.67 16.97 11.98
CA LYS A 48 2.09 17.12 11.60
C LYS A 48 2.29 17.34 10.10
N LYS A 49 1.22 17.45 9.30
CA LYS A 49 1.24 17.59 7.83
C LYS A 49 1.95 16.45 7.09
N THR A 50 2.04 15.29 7.70
CA THR A 50 2.64 14.08 7.13
C THR A 50 1.61 13.33 6.29
N GLN A 51 2.03 12.64 5.25
CA GLN A 51 1.15 11.70 4.55
C GLN A 51 0.86 10.50 5.45
N VAL A 52 -0.41 10.10 5.51
CA VAL A 52 -0.87 9.05 6.41
C VAL A 52 -1.48 7.93 5.60
N PHE A 53 -0.90 6.75 5.69
CA PHE A 53 -1.42 5.53 5.10
C PHE A 53 -1.89 4.59 6.19
N TYR A 54 -2.87 3.75 5.87
CA TYR A 54 -3.37 2.75 6.79
C TYR A 54 -3.19 1.35 6.21
N ARG A 55 -2.66 0.42 7.00
CA ARG A 55 -2.59 -1.00 6.66
C ARG A 55 -3.75 -1.73 7.33
N PRO A 56 -4.77 -2.14 6.58
CA PRO A 56 -5.95 -2.78 7.14
C PRO A 56 -5.67 -4.21 7.61
N THR A 57 -6.28 -4.60 8.71
CA THR A 57 -6.28 -5.97 9.25
C THR A 57 -7.59 -6.69 8.91
N THR A 58 -8.68 -5.95 8.73
CA THR A 58 -10.01 -6.47 8.41
C THR A 58 -10.72 -5.60 7.37
N GLU A 59 -11.71 -6.18 6.66
CA GLU A 59 -12.56 -5.42 5.72
C GLU A 59 -13.35 -4.32 6.44
N GLU A 60 -13.82 -4.58 7.66
CA GLU A 60 -14.55 -3.60 8.47
C GLU A 60 -13.68 -2.36 8.75
N MET A 61 -12.43 -2.59 9.18
CA MET A 61 -11.48 -1.51 9.43
C MET A 61 -11.10 -0.78 8.16
N LEU A 62 -10.92 -1.48 7.03
CA LEU A 62 -10.68 -0.85 5.73
C LEU A 62 -11.82 0.10 5.37
N ARG A 63 -13.07 -0.37 5.47
CA ARG A 63 -14.25 0.45 5.19
C ARG A 63 -14.33 1.64 6.12
N PHE A 64 -14.19 1.43 7.43
CA PHE A 64 -14.22 2.51 8.42
C PHE A 64 -13.19 3.60 8.09
N VAL A 65 -11.95 3.22 7.81
CA VAL A 65 -10.87 4.17 7.55
C VAL A 65 -11.11 4.94 6.26
N LEU A 66 -11.56 4.29 5.19
CA LEU A 66 -11.87 4.96 3.92
C LEU A 66 -13.06 5.94 4.05
N GLU A 67 -14.11 5.57 4.81
CA GLU A 67 -15.32 6.38 4.96
C GLU A 67 -15.16 7.50 5.97
N ARG A 68 -14.52 7.25 7.12
CA ARG A 68 -14.64 8.05 8.33
C ARG A 68 -13.39 8.80 8.74
N THR A 69 -12.26 8.60 8.05
CA THR A 69 -11.00 9.22 8.45
C THR A 69 -10.39 10.10 7.36
N MET A 70 -9.39 10.90 7.76
CA MET A 70 -8.62 11.76 6.86
C MET A 70 -7.34 11.08 6.35
N VAL A 71 -7.29 9.74 6.30
CA VAL A 71 -6.18 8.99 5.72
C VAL A 71 -5.95 9.40 4.26
N ASP A 72 -4.71 9.40 3.77
CA ASP A 72 -4.43 9.70 2.37
C ASP A 72 -4.61 8.48 1.46
N GLY A 73 -4.39 7.29 2.00
CA GLY A 73 -4.57 6.04 1.27
C GLY A 73 -4.42 4.81 2.15
N VAL A 74 -4.55 3.66 1.52
CA VAL A 74 -4.43 2.35 2.18
C VAL A 74 -3.39 1.49 1.46
N ILE A 75 -2.66 0.67 2.23
CA ILE A 75 -1.57 -0.19 1.74
C ILE A 75 -1.81 -1.64 2.16
N GLY A 76 -1.52 -2.59 1.27
CA GLY A 76 -1.56 -4.02 1.59
C GLY A 76 -2.98 -4.56 1.75
N VAL A 77 -3.95 -4.01 1.03
CA VAL A 77 -5.35 -4.47 1.07
C VAL A 77 -5.50 -5.92 0.62
N GLU A 78 -4.63 -6.39 -0.24
CA GLU A 78 -4.54 -7.77 -0.70
C GLU A 78 -4.12 -8.78 0.38
N MET A 79 -3.63 -8.29 1.51
CA MET A 79 -3.18 -9.09 2.66
C MET A 79 -4.29 -9.34 3.70
N ILE A 80 -5.42 -8.66 3.62
CA ILE A 80 -6.53 -8.76 4.60
C ILE A 80 -7.01 -10.21 4.73
N HIS A 81 -7.03 -10.96 3.63
CA HIS A 81 -7.49 -12.34 3.62
C HIS A 81 -6.31 -13.30 3.44
N PRO A 82 -5.89 -14.03 4.48
CA PRO A 82 -4.79 -14.99 4.38
C PRO A 82 -5.14 -16.16 3.46
N LYS A 83 -6.43 -16.51 3.37
CA LYS A 83 -6.93 -17.61 2.53
C LYS A 83 -8.00 -17.12 1.55
N ASN A 84 -7.98 -17.65 0.34
CA ASN A 84 -9.05 -17.44 -0.63
C ASN A 84 -10.32 -18.19 -0.18
N SER A 85 -11.49 -17.72 -0.64
CA SER A 85 -12.70 -18.53 -0.58
C SER A 85 -12.58 -19.74 -1.50
N LEU A 86 -13.34 -20.80 -1.21
CA LEU A 86 -13.38 -22.00 -2.04
C LEU A 86 -13.77 -21.71 -3.50
N HIS A 87 -14.64 -20.70 -3.69
CA HIS A 87 -15.26 -20.42 -4.99
C HIS A 87 -14.70 -19.16 -5.67
N TYR A 88 -14.06 -18.24 -4.93
CA TYR A 88 -13.54 -16.99 -5.51
C TYR A 88 -12.34 -16.45 -4.73
N PRO A 89 -11.40 -15.80 -5.39
CA PRO A 89 -10.31 -15.11 -4.72
C PRO A 89 -10.84 -13.85 -4.02
N ARG A 90 -10.32 -13.60 -2.81
CA ARG A 90 -10.60 -12.37 -2.05
C ARG A 90 -9.41 -11.43 -2.18
N SER A 91 -9.59 -10.36 -2.95
CA SER A 91 -8.50 -9.40 -3.20
C SER A 91 -8.40 -8.29 -2.14
N GLY A 92 -9.41 -8.14 -1.30
CA GLY A 92 -9.50 -7.10 -0.28
C GLY A 92 -10.25 -5.84 -0.75
N LEU A 93 -10.30 -5.55 -2.06
CA LEU A 93 -11.15 -4.51 -2.62
C LEU A 93 -12.41 -5.12 -3.24
N ASP A 94 -13.50 -4.35 -3.17
CA ASP A 94 -14.74 -4.57 -3.88
C ASP A 94 -15.22 -3.26 -4.55
N GLN A 95 -16.33 -3.32 -5.25
CA GLN A 95 -16.90 -2.16 -5.94
C GLN A 95 -17.26 -1.03 -4.99
N VAL A 96 -17.85 -1.35 -3.85
CA VAL A 96 -18.30 -0.37 -2.85
C VAL A 96 -17.11 0.38 -2.24
N LEU A 97 -16.05 -0.36 -1.87
CA LEU A 97 -14.82 0.22 -1.33
C LEU A 97 -14.12 1.10 -2.36
N CYS A 98 -14.10 0.69 -3.63
CA CYS A 98 -13.54 1.48 -4.72
C CYS A 98 -14.33 2.80 -4.93
N GLU A 99 -15.66 2.75 -4.91
CA GLU A 99 -16.51 3.97 -5.02
C GLU A 99 -16.26 4.93 -3.86
N ILE A 100 -16.15 4.41 -2.63
CA ILE A 100 -15.83 5.20 -1.44
C ILE A 100 -14.44 5.84 -1.59
N ALA A 101 -13.43 5.05 -1.96
CA ALA A 101 -12.07 5.53 -2.14
C ALA A 101 -11.99 6.62 -3.23
N ALA A 102 -12.65 6.43 -4.37
CA ALA A 102 -12.73 7.40 -5.46
C ALA A 102 -13.39 8.70 -5.00
N LYS A 103 -14.57 8.62 -4.38
CA LYS A 103 -15.31 9.79 -3.86
C LYS A 103 -14.49 10.58 -2.83
N LYS A 104 -13.71 9.88 -2.01
CA LYS A 104 -12.88 10.47 -0.95
C LYS A 104 -11.44 10.76 -1.41
N ARG A 105 -11.11 10.51 -2.69
CA ARG A 105 -9.78 10.70 -3.28
C ARG A 105 -8.68 9.98 -2.48
N LYS A 106 -8.97 8.75 -2.06
CA LYS A 106 -8.01 7.90 -1.36
C LYS A 106 -7.14 7.13 -2.34
N LYS A 107 -5.86 6.98 -1.99
CA LYS A 107 -4.88 6.25 -2.80
C LYS A 107 -4.85 4.78 -2.41
N ILE A 108 -4.64 3.92 -3.39
CA ILE A 108 -4.37 2.49 -3.15
C ILE A 108 -2.88 2.25 -3.40
N ILE A 109 -2.21 1.72 -2.38
CA ILE A 109 -0.75 1.57 -2.40
C ILE A 109 -0.41 0.09 -2.43
N PHE A 110 0.43 -0.30 -3.39
CA PHE A 110 0.95 -1.64 -3.55
C PHE A 110 2.43 -1.67 -3.16
N SER A 111 2.82 -2.66 -2.38
CA SER A 111 4.16 -2.81 -1.82
C SER A 111 4.89 -3.97 -2.47
N PHE A 112 6.09 -3.72 -3.01
CA PHE A 112 6.96 -4.79 -3.49
C PHE A 112 7.54 -5.61 -2.34
N HIS A 113 7.81 -4.99 -1.18
CA HIS A 113 8.23 -5.68 0.03
C HIS A 113 7.25 -6.78 0.44
N ASP A 114 5.93 -6.52 0.35
CA ASP A 114 4.90 -7.52 0.68
C ASP A 114 5.01 -8.78 -0.21
N ILE A 115 5.48 -8.62 -1.45
CA ILE A 115 5.76 -9.77 -2.34
C ILE A 115 6.99 -10.55 -1.86
N LEU A 116 8.04 -9.84 -1.41
CA LEU A 116 9.27 -10.48 -0.97
C LEU A 116 9.07 -11.33 0.30
N ILE A 117 8.23 -10.87 1.22
CA ILE A 117 8.00 -11.56 2.50
C ILE A 117 6.84 -12.57 2.47
N SER A 118 6.06 -12.60 1.38
CA SER A 118 4.89 -13.48 1.28
C SER A 118 5.30 -14.93 1.07
N GLU A 119 4.73 -15.84 1.86
CA GLU A 119 4.84 -17.29 1.65
C GLU A 119 3.99 -17.78 0.45
N HIS A 120 3.04 -16.96 -0.03
CA HIS A 120 2.07 -17.32 -1.06
C HIS A 120 2.07 -16.32 -2.23
N ASN A 121 3.24 -16.10 -2.82
CA ASN A 121 3.47 -15.08 -3.86
C ASN A 121 2.47 -15.15 -5.03
N ALA A 122 2.16 -16.34 -5.54
CA ALA A 122 1.24 -16.48 -6.67
C ALA A 122 -0.18 -15.97 -6.33
N ALA A 123 -0.68 -16.28 -5.12
CA ALA A 123 -1.99 -15.80 -4.68
C ALA A 123 -1.98 -14.29 -4.44
N LEU A 124 -0.90 -13.75 -3.86
CA LEU A 124 -0.73 -12.32 -3.62
C LEU A 124 -0.68 -11.54 -4.94
N LEU A 125 0.15 -11.95 -5.90
CA LEU A 125 0.25 -11.31 -7.21
C LEU A 125 -1.09 -11.32 -7.95
N ARG A 126 -1.84 -12.43 -7.89
CA ARG A 126 -3.19 -12.50 -8.46
C ARG A 126 -4.13 -11.49 -7.82
N ARG A 127 -4.12 -11.34 -6.48
CA ARG A 127 -4.95 -10.36 -5.76
C ARG A 127 -4.55 -8.93 -6.11
N MET A 128 -3.25 -8.65 -6.21
CA MET A 128 -2.75 -7.35 -6.67
C MET A 128 -3.27 -7.03 -8.07
N ALA A 129 -3.16 -7.96 -9.03
CA ALA A 129 -3.67 -7.75 -10.38
C ALA A 129 -5.19 -7.46 -10.40
N MET A 130 -5.98 -8.19 -9.61
CA MET A 130 -7.42 -7.93 -9.47
C MET A 130 -7.71 -6.55 -8.88
N ASN A 131 -6.96 -6.13 -7.85
CA ASN A 131 -7.12 -4.81 -7.26
C ASN A 131 -6.71 -3.70 -8.22
N ILE A 132 -5.65 -3.89 -9.00
CA ILE A 132 -5.22 -2.95 -10.05
C ILE A 132 -6.33 -2.78 -11.10
N GLU A 133 -6.95 -3.86 -11.56
CA GLU A 133 -8.06 -3.83 -12.50
C GLU A 133 -9.27 -3.06 -11.94
N LEU A 134 -9.64 -3.32 -10.68
CA LEU A 134 -10.67 -2.55 -9.99
C LEU A 134 -10.30 -1.07 -9.87
N CYS A 135 -9.08 -0.76 -9.47
CA CYS A 135 -8.61 0.62 -9.35
C CYS A 135 -8.71 1.38 -10.69
N LYS A 136 -8.34 0.74 -11.81
CA LYS A 136 -8.49 1.31 -13.15
C LYS A 136 -9.96 1.57 -13.50
N LYS A 137 -10.84 0.58 -13.23
CA LYS A 137 -12.28 0.70 -13.50
C LYS A 137 -12.90 1.89 -12.76
N TYR A 138 -12.48 2.16 -11.54
CA TYR A 138 -13.00 3.24 -10.69
C TYR A 138 -12.14 4.51 -10.70
N ASN A 139 -11.12 4.57 -11.57
CA ASN A 139 -10.21 5.70 -11.72
C ASN A 139 -9.54 6.12 -10.39
N LEU A 140 -9.07 5.14 -9.62
CA LEU A 140 -8.37 5.36 -8.36
C LEU A 140 -6.89 5.68 -8.60
N GLU A 141 -6.35 6.60 -7.82
CA GLU A 141 -4.91 6.84 -7.78
C GLU A 141 -4.20 5.66 -7.15
N MET A 142 -3.24 5.08 -7.87
CA MET A 142 -2.43 3.95 -7.42
C MET A 142 -0.98 4.37 -7.21
N ILE A 143 -0.37 3.87 -6.15
CA ILE A 143 1.06 4.01 -5.89
C ILE A 143 1.67 2.61 -5.87
N TRP A 144 2.76 2.44 -6.62
CA TRP A 144 3.61 1.26 -6.60
C TRP A 144 4.98 1.63 -6.05
N SER A 145 5.44 0.98 -4.98
CA SER A 145 6.70 1.31 -4.33
C SER A 145 7.37 0.10 -3.71
N THR A 146 8.67 0.23 -3.43
CA THR A 146 9.48 -0.85 -2.84
C THR A 146 9.11 -1.15 -1.40
N PHE A 147 8.95 -0.13 -0.55
CA PHE A 147 8.85 -0.26 0.91
C PHE A 147 9.97 -1.11 1.52
N CYS A 148 11.18 -1.04 0.93
CA CYS A 148 12.31 -1.83 1.35
C CYS A 148 12.83 -1.40 2.74
N GLU A 149 13.28 -2.38 3.52
CA GLU A 149 13.91 -2.19 4.82
C GLU A 149 15.43 -2.27 4.73
N SER A 150 15.95 -2.84 3.63
CA SER A 150 17.39 -3.01 3.39
C SER A 150 17.75 -2.79 1.91
N THR A 151 19.03 -2.56 1.64
CA THR A 151 19.54 -2.44 0.27
C THR A 151 19.42 -3.72 -0.54
N GLN A 152 19.36 -4.89 0.11
CA GLN A 152 19.21 -6.19 -0.55
C GLN A 152 17.81 -6.40 -1.13
N GLU A 153 16.81 -5.72 -0.60
CA GLU A 153 15.42 -5.78 -1.10
C GLU A 153 15.18 -4.86 -2.28
N LEU A 154 16.08 -3.93 -2.55
CA LEU A 154 15.95 -3.02 -3.67
C LEU A 154 16.04 -3.76 -5.00
N ARG A 155 15.21 -3.34 -5.93
CA ARG A 155 15.26 -3.72 -7.35
C ARG A 155 15.33 -2.46 -8.18
N SER A 156 15.77 -2.57 -9.44
CA SER A 156 15.83 -1.40 -10.29
C SER A 156 14.44 -0.82 -10.56
N ALA A 157 14.36 0.48 -10.78
CA ALA A 157 13.10 1.13 -11.13
C ALA A 157 12.50 0.55 -12.44
N SER A 158 13.36 0.08 -13.38
CA SER A 158 12.93 -0.57 -14.61
C SER A 158 12.29 -1.95 -14.36
N ASP A 159 12.86 -2.75 -13.45
CA ASP A 159 12.32 -4.06 -13.11
C ASP A 159 10.97 -3.94 -12.42
N LEU A 160 10.85 -3.01 -11.46
CA LEU A 160 9.59 -2.72 -10.78
C LEU A 160 8.51 -2.22 -11.76
N LYS A 161 8.91 -1.36 -12.73
CA LYS A 161 7.99 -0.90 -13.78
C LYS A 161 7.54 -2.04 -14.68
N SER A 162 8.44 -2.98 -14.98
CA SER A 162 8.11 -4.16 -15.79
C SER A 162 7.15 -5.09 -15.06
N LEU A 163 7.39 -5.36 -13.77
CA LEU A 163 6.46 -6.13 -12.93
C LEU A 163 5.10 -5.45 -12.82
N TRP A 164 5.08 -4.13 -12.60
CA TRP A 164 3.84 -3.36 -12.55
C TRP A 164 2.99 -3.52 -13.80
N ARG A 165 3.63 -3.44 -14.99
CA ARG A 165 2.94 -3.67 -16.28
C ARG A 165 2.41 -5.09 -16.42
N VAL A 166 3.16 -6.10 -15.96
CA VAL A 166 2.69 -7.51 -15.99
C VAL A 166 1.47 -7.70 -15.10
N LEU A 167 1.41 -7.00 -13.97
CA LEU A 167 0.26 -7.02 -13.06
C LEU A 167 -0.96 -6.23 -13.61
N GLY A 168 -0.79 -5.53 -14.71
CA GLY A 168 -1.84 -4.74 -15.34
C GLY A 168 -1.82 -3.27 -14.93
N GLY A 169 -0.74 -2.75 -14.34
CA GLY A 169 -0.59 -1.37 -13.92
C GLY A 169 -0.25 -0.36 -15.02
#